data_4dfd8cdfc7680011449bda5ade918978
#
_entry.id   4dfd8cdfc7680011449bda5ade918978
#
_cell.length_a   1.000
_cell.length_b   1.000
_cell.length_c   1.000
_cell.angle_alpha   90.00
_cell.angle_beta   90.00
_cell.angle_gamma   90.00
#
_symmetry.space_group_name_H-M   'P 1'
#
loop_
_entity.id
_entity.type
_entity.pdbx_description
1 polymer ?
#
loop_
_entity_poly.entity_id
_entity_poly.type
_entity_poly.pdbx_seq_one_letter_code
_entity_poly.pdbx_strand_id
1 'polypeptide(L)'
;LIRLHPMVIMGAVVGAITFYIQGSVQWDGTHIGISMVMLSLLCTIFFIPAMPGVGYEVRGNGEMFPLNGPCWSLFFEYIGNILYALFIRRLSNKALTIVVVLLGVALASFAIFNVSGYGNIGVGWTLDGVNFIGGLLRMLFPFSMGMLLSRNFKPMKLRGAFWICTLVMIALFAVPY
;
A
#
# COMPACT_ATOMS: atom_id res chain seq x y z
N LEU A 1 8.66 9.02 7.57
CA LEU A 1 8.28 7.82 8.30
C LEU A 1 7.77 8.17 9.71
N ILE A 2 8.55 8.86 10.53
CA ILE A 2 8.19 9.21 11.93
C ILE A 2 6.86 9.98 12.04
N ARG A 3 6.52 10.82 11.05
CA ARG A 3 5.28 11.61 11.07
C ARG A 3 4.00 10.80 10.85
N LEU A 4 4.07 9.67 10.17
CA LEU A 4 2.91 8.83 9.85
C LEU A 4 2.65 7.76 10.91
N HIS A 5 3.68 7.38 11.68
CA HIS A 5 3.58 6.32 12.67
C HIS A 5 2.51 6.54 13.75
N PRO A 6 2.33 7.75 14.32
CA PRO A 6 1.25 8.00 15.26
C PRO A 6 -0.15 7.71 14.68
N MET A 7 -0.37 8.01 13.39
CA MET A 7 -1.63 7.71 12.72
C MET A 7 -1.87 6.21 12.58
N VAL A 8 -0.81 5.45 12.33
CA VAL A 8 -0.87 3.98 12.29
C VAL A 8 -1.28 3.40 13.63
N ILE A 9 -0.66 3.89 14.72
CA ILE A 9 -1.00 3.46 16.07
C ILE A 9 -2.46 3.79 16.41
N MET A 10 -2.89 5.02 16.14
CA MET A 10 -4.26 5.44 16.39
C MET A 10 -5.26 4.59 15.60
N GLY A 11 -5.01 4.38 14.30
CA GLY A 11 -5.85 3.55 13.44
C GLY A 11 -5.92 2.10 13.92
N ALA A 12 -4.80 1.52 14.34
CA ALA A 12 -4.74 0.16 14.86
C ALA A 12 -5.49 0.02 16.21
N VAL A 13 -5.36 1.00 17.11
CA VAL A 13 -6.09 1.02 18.38
C VAL A 13 -7.60 1.12 18.13
N VAL A 14 -8.04 2.05 17.28
CA VAL A 14 -9.46 2.16 16.89
C VAL A 14 -9.94 0.86 16.25
N GLY A 15 -9.14 0.27 15.35
CA GLY A 15 -9.44 -1.02 14.73
C GLY A 15 -9.57 -2.15 15.73
N ALA A 16 -8.70 -2.23 16.74
CA ALA A 16 -8.78 -3.22 17.81
C ALA A 16 -10.04 -3.05 18.66
N ILE A 17 -10.37 -1.81 19.04
CA ILE A 17 -11.56 -1.49 19.83
C ILE A 17 -12.84 -1.86 19.04
N THR A 18 -12.92 -1.46 17.77
CA THR A 18 -14.09 -1.76 16.94
C THR A 18 -14.23 -3.26 16.70
N PHE A 19 -13.13 -3.98 16.46
CA PHE A 19 -13.15 -5.42 16.30
C PHE A 19 -13.63 -6.12 17.58
N TYR A 20 -13.20 -5.67 18.75
CA TYR A 20 -13.65 -6.19 20.04
C TYR A 20 -15.15 -5.92 20.28
N ILE A 21 -15.64 -4.70 20.00
CA ILE A 21 -17.07 -4.35 20.12
C ILE A 21 -17.94 -5.19 19.16
N GLN A 22 -17.43 -5.55 17.99
CA GLN A 22 -18.10 -6.41 17.02
C GLN A 22 -18.13 -7.89 17.43
N GLY A 23 -17.60 -8.24 18.61
CA GLY A 23 -17.62 -9.60 19.15
C GLY A 23 -16.38 -10.43 18.85
N SER A 24 -15.30 -9.82 18.28
CA SER A 24 -14.02 -10.51 17.97
C SER A 24 -14.21 -11.78 17.13
N VAL A 25 -14.97 -11.68 16.06
CA VAL A 25 -15.33 -12.82 15.18
C VAL A 25 -14.67 -12.63 13.82
N GLN A 26 -14.05 -13.70 13.31
CA GLN A 26 -13.51 -13.76 11.95
C GLN A 26 -14.62 -13.84 10.90
N TRP A 27 -14.25 -13.71 9.63
CA TRP A 27 -15.19 -13.84 8.52
C TRP A 27 -15.89 -15.22 8.44
N ASP A 28 -15.23 -16.27 8.93
CA ASP A 28 -15.77 -17.62 9.00
C ASP A 28 -16.64 -17.91 10.24
N GLY A 29 -16.80 -16.91 11.12
CA GLY A 29 -17.56 -17.05 12.37
C GLY A 29 -16.74 -17.51 13.58
N THR A 30 -15.44 -17.74 13.41
CA THR A 30 -14.56 -18.17 14.51
C THR A 30 -14.31 -17.02 15.49
N HIS A 31 -14.51 -17.27 16.78
CA HIS A 31 -14.18 -16.31 17.84
C HIS A 31 -12.68 -16.23 18.12
N ILE A 32 -12.15 -15.02 18.18
CA ILE A 32 -10.75 -14.73 18.46
C ILE A 32 -10.57 -14.25 19.89
N GLY A 33 -9.70 -14.93 20.63
CA GLY A 33 -9.34 -14.51 21.99
C GLY A 33 -8.63 -13.18 22.04
N ILE A 34 -8.86 -12.42 23.11
CA ILE A 34 -8.28 -11.09 23.33
C ILE A 34 -6.75 -11.08 23.21
N SER A 35 -6.08 -12.16 23.59
CA SER A 35 -4.62 -12.30 23.47
C SER A 35 -4.14 -12.19 22.02
N MET A 36 -4.85 -12.78 21.08
CA MET A 36 -4.53 -12.68 19.63
C MET A 36 -4.82 -11.29 19.07
N VAL A 37 -5.91 -10.64 19.53
CA VAL A 37 -6.20 -9.25 19.18
C VAL A 37 -5.09 -8.32 19.66
N MET A 38 -4.62 -8.51 20.90
CA MET A 38 -3.50 -7.71 21.44
C MET A 38 -2.18 -7.99 20.72
N LEU A 39 -1.92 -9.24 20.35
CA LEU A 39 -0.74 -9.59 19.54
C LEU A 39 -0.81 -8.94 18.15
N SER A 40 -1.97 -9.01 17.49
CA SER A 40 -2.20 -8.33 16.20
C SER A 40 -2.01 -6.82 16.30
N LEU A 41 -2.50 -6.20 17.39
CA LEU A 41 -2.29 -4.78 17.66
C LEU A 41 -0.81 -4.45 17.80
N LEU A 42 -0.06 -5.20 18.60
CA LEU A 42 1.38 -5.02 18.76
C LEU A 42 2.13 -5.18 17.44
N CYS A 43 1.83 -6.24 16.68
CA CYS A 43 2.41 -6.45 15.36
C CYS A 43 2.13 -5.26 14.41
N THR A 44 0.90 -4.74 14.40
CA THR A 44 0.54 -3.57 13.58
C THR A 44 1.31 -2.31 14.02
N ILE A 45 1.45 -2.08 15.32
CA ILE A 45 2.22 -0.96 15.87
C ILE A 45 3.69 -1.00 15.43
N PHE A 46 4.29 -2.19 15.38
CA PHE A 46 5.68 -2.36 14.94
C PHE A 46 5.84 -2.61 13.44
N PHE A 47 4.78 -2.46 12.65
CA PHE A 47 4.78 -2.73 11.21
C PHE A 47 5.21 -4.17 10.85
N ILE A 48 4.90 -5.12 11.71
CA ILE A 48 5.10 -6.54 11.45
C ILE A 48 3.84 -7.07 10.77
N PRO A 49 3.90 -7.40 9.47
CA PRO A 49 2.72 -7.87 8.74
C PRO A 49 2.32 -9.29 9.19
N ALA A 50 1.04 -9.56 9.21
CA ALA A 50 0.51 -10.90 9.38
C ALA A 50 0.65 -11.68 8.06
N MET A 51 1.03 -12.95 8.17
CA MET A 51 0.94 -13.90 7.05
C MET A 51 -0.46 -14.54 7.04
N PRO A 52 -0.98 -14.93 5.87
CA PRO A 52 -2.22 -15.70 5.81
C PRO A 52 -2.16 -16.96 6.69
N GLY A 53 -3.20 -17.16 7.50
CA GLY A 53 -3.32 -18.35 8.36
C GLY A 53 -2.58 -18.31 9.68
N VAL A 54 -1.88 -17.23 10.03
CA VAL A 54 -1.30 -17.10 11.38
C VAL A 54 -2.36 -16.64 12.38
N GLY A 55 -2.26 -17.09 13.64
CA GLY A 55 -3.27 -16.84 14.66
C GLY A 55 -3.56 -15.37 14.99
N TYR A 56 -2.61 -14.45 14.74
CA TYR A 56 -2.81 -13.02 14.93
C TYR A 56 -3.31 -12.29 13.67
N GLU A 57 -3.55 -13.00 12.59
CA GLU A 57 -4.37 -12.55 11.46
C GLU A 57 -5.84 -12.70 11.86
N VAL A 58 -6.33 -11.78 12.67
CA VAL A 58 -7.58 -11.89 13.44
C VAL A 58 -8.85 -11.75 12.61
N ARG A 59 -8.78 -11.38 11.32
CA ARG A 59 -9.97 -11.28 10.46
C ARG A 59 -10.25 -12.52 9.64
N GLY A 60 -9.26 -13.37 9.39
CA GLY A 60 -9.42 -14.60 8.60
C GLY A 60 -9.52 -14.36 7.09
N ASN A 61 -9.16 -13.17 6.61
CA ASN A 61 -9.19 -12.79 5.18
C ASN A 61 -7.78 -12.59 4.58
N GLY A 62 -6.74 -12.90 5.33
CA GLY A 62 -5.34 -12.82 4.89
C GLY A 62 -4.74 -11.43 4.88
N GLU A 63 -5.38 -10.43 5.49
CA GLU A 63 -4.84 -9.07 5.52
C GLU A 63 -3.53 -8.97 6.30
N MET A 64 -2.52 -8.27 5.72
CA MET A 64 -1.24 -7.99 6.39
C MET A 64 -1.40 -7.22 7.70
N PHE A 65 -2.40 -6.34 7.78
CA PHE A 65 -2.67 -5.50 8.95
C PHE A 65 -4.16 -5.55 9.28
N PRO A 66 -4.63 -6.65 9.90
CA PRO A 66 -6.06 -6.91 10.05
C PRO A 66 -6.81 -5.91 10.92
N LEU A 67 -6.12 -5.19 11.82
CA LEU A 67 -6.70 -4.13 12.65
C LEU A 67 -6.61 -2.74 12.01
N ASN A 68 -5.83 -2.58 10.92
CA ASN A 68 -5.70 -1.33 10.19
C ASN A 68 -5.41 -1.63 8.71
N GLY A 69 -6.41 -2.08 7.98
CA GLY A 69 -6.29 -2.51 6.59
C GLY A 69 -5.46 -1.54 5.71
N PRO A 70 -5.71 -0.22 5.70
CA PRO A 70 -4.93 0.74 4.90
C PRO A 70 -3.41 0.74 5.14
N CYS A 71 -2.93 0.17 6.25
CA CYS A 71 -1.49 0.10 6.54
C CYS A 71 -0.66 -0.69 5.52
N TRP A 72 -1.27 -1.56 4.70
CA TRP A 72 -0.56 -2.26 3.65
C TRP A 72 0.17 -1.29 2.69
N SER A 73 -0.47 -0.20 2.31
CA SER A 73 0.14 0.79 1.42
C SER A 73 1.30 1.52 2.08
N LEU A 74 1.15 1.87 3.36
CA LEU A 74 2.23 2.48 4.15
C LEU A 74 3.42 1.54 4.32
N PHE A 75 3.18 0.24 4.48
CA PHE A 75 4.23 -0.77 4.54
C PHE A 75 5.11 -0.73 3.28
N PHE A 76 4.51 -0.70 2.10
CA PHE A 76 5.26 -0.58 0.85
C PHE A 76 5.94 0.80 0.72
N GLU A 77 5.31 1.88 1.20
CA GLU A 77 5.96 3.20 1.25
C GLU A 77 7.22 3.19 2.14
N TYR A 78 7.21 2.46 3.27
CA TYR A 78 8.40 2.28 4.10
C TYR A 78 9.51 1.59 3.32
N ILE A 79 9.20 0.51 2.61
CA ILE A 79 10.15 -0.18 1.73
C ILE A 79 10.70 0.80 0.66
N GLY A 80 9.82 1.55 0.01
CA GLY A 80 10.22 2.55 -0.99
C GLY A 80 11.14 3.63 -0.45
N ASN A 81 10.86 4.14 0.74
CA ASN A 81 11.72 5.13 1.39
C ASN A 81 13.09 4.55 1.79
N ILE A 82 13.15 3.29 2.22
CA ILE A 82 14.42 2.60 2.50
C ILE A 82 15.21 2.43 1.19
N LEU A 83 14.57 1.95 0.14
CA LEU A 83 15.19 1.80 -1.17
C LEU A 83 15.68 3.15 -1.74
N TYR A 84 14.89 4.21 -1.52
CA TYR A 84 15.32 5.57 -1.86
C TYR A 84 16.57 5.97 -1.11
N ALA A 85 16.59 5.82 0.20
CA ALA A 85 17.71 6.23 1.03
C ALA A 85 19.01 5.48 0.70
N LEU A 86 18.90 4.19 0.38
CA LEU A 86 20.05 3.33 0.10
C LEU A 86 20.54 3.43 -1.33
N PHE A 87 19.63 3.41 -2.30
CA PHE A 87 19.96 3.22 -3.72
C PHE A 87 19.47 4.35 -4.62
N ILE A 88 18.17 4.64 -4.64
CA ILE A 88 17.52 5.41 -5.70
C ILE A 88 18.01 6.86 -5.73
N ARG A 89 18.30 7.46 -4.57
CA ARG A 89 18.82 8.84 -4.46
C ARG A 89 20.16 9.03 -5.18
N ARG A 90 20.94 7.95 -5.34
CA ARG A 90 22.26 7.97 -5.96
C ARG A 90 22.22 7.73 -7.46
N LEU A 91 21.08 7.32 -8.00
CA LEU A 91 20.95 7.04 -9.43
C LEU A 91 21.03 8.34 -10.23
N SER A 92 21.73 8.27 -11.36
CA SER A 92 21.67 9.34 -12.39
C SER A 92 20.26 9.41 -12.99
N ASN A 93 19.93 10.55 -13.63
CA ASN A 93 18.62 10.68 -14.28
C ASN A 93 18.41 9.61 -15.37
N LYS A 94 19.45 9.24 -16.12
CA LYS A 94 19.38 8.15 -17.11
C LYS A 94 19.06 6.82 -16.47
N ALA A 95 19.76 6.46 -15.39
CA ALA A 95 19.53 5.20 -14.67
C ALA A 95 18.13 5.19 -14.04
N LEU A 96 17.69 6.30 -13.46
CA LEU A 96 16.33 6.41 -12.89
C LEU A 96 15.25 6.28 -13.97
N THR A 97 15.47 6.87 -15.17
CA THR A 97 14.55 6.69 -16.30
C THR A 97 14.43 5.21 -16.70
N ILE A 98 15.56 4.49 -16.79
CA ILE A 98 15.55 3.05 -17.08
C ILE A 98 14.76 2.28 -16.02
N VAL A 99 14.98 2.58 -14.73
CA VAL A 99 14.23 1.95 -13.63
C VAL A 99 12.73 2.22 -13.76
N VAL A 100 12.33 3.47 -14.03
CA VAL A 100 10.92 3.84 -14.21
C VAL A 100 10.29 3.09 -15.38
N VAL A 101 10.98 3.01 -16.52
CA VAL A 101 10.48 2.28 -17.70
C VAL A 101 10.33 0.79 -17.39
N LEU A 102 11.33 0.16 -16.75
CA LEU A 102 11.27 -1.26 -16.40
C LEU A 102 10.14 -1.55 -15.40
N LEU A 103 9.97 -0.70 -14.38
CA LEU A 103 8.86 -0.84 -13.42
C LEU A 103 7.49 -0.63 -14.09
N GLY A 104 7.40 0.31 -15.01
CA GLY A 104 6.17 0.56 -15.78
C GLY A 104 5.80 -0.63 -16.68
N VAL A 105 6.79 -1.18 -17.40
CA VAL A 105 6.59 -2.39 -18.23
C VAL A 105 6.21 -3.57 -17.35
N ALA A 106 6.88 -3.78 -16.21
CA ALA A 106 6.56 -4.86 -15.29
C ALA A 106 5.14 -4.74 -14.73
N LEU A 107 4.73 -3.53 -14.30
CA LEU A 107 3.37 -3.28 -13.81
C LEU A 107 2.31 -3.49 -14.91
N ALA A 108 2.57 -2.99 -16.12
CA ALA A 108 1.68 -3.20 -17.27
C ALA A 108 1.56 -4.70 -17.61
N SER A 109 2.68 -5.42 -17.64
CA SER A 109 2.69 -6.87 -17.87
C SER A 109 1.91 -7.61 -16.77
N PHE A 110 2.10 -7.23 -15.51
CA PHE A 110 1.36 -7.81 -14.38
C PHE A 110 -0.16 -7.66 -14.56
N ALA A 111 -0.60 -6.49 -15.04
CA ALA A 111 -2.02 -6.22 -15.30
C ALA A 111 -2.55 -6.98 -16.54
N ILE A 112 -1.82 -6.91 -17.67
CA ILE A 112 -2.24 -7.51 -18.96
C ILE A 112 -2.33 -9.04 -18.87
N PHE A 113 -1.35 -9.67 -18.22
CA PHE A 113 -1.33 -11.12 -18.04
C PHE A 113 -2.19 -11.60 -16.87
N ASN A 114 -2.91 -10.68 -16.21
CA ASN A 114 -3.77 -10.99 -15.06
C ASN A 114 -3.07 -11.87 -14.02
N VAL A 115 -1.82 -11.53 -13.66
CA VAL A 115 -0.99 -12.32 -12.73
C VAL A 115 -1.66 -12.47 -11.36
N SER A 116 -2.48 -11.50 -10.97
CA SER A 116 -3.28 -11.56 -9.73
C SER A 116 -4.40 -12.58 -9.77
N GLY A 117 -4.91 -12.93 -10.95
CA GLY A 117 -6.13 -13.74 -11.14
C GLY A 117 -7.43 -12.98 -10.90
N TYR A 118 -7.38 -11.70 -10.45
CA TYR A 118 -8.58 -10.91 -10.09
C TYR A 118 -9.12 -10.04 -11.24
N GLY A 119 -8.50 -10.06 -12.41
CA GLY A 119 -8.87 -9.19 -13.53
C GLY A 119 -8.51 -7.71 -13.30
N ASN A 120 -7.80 -7.41 -12.22
CA ASN A 120 -7.37 -6.06 -11.85
C ASN A 120 -6.05 -6.08 -11.07
N ILE A 121 -5.50 -4.90 -10.78
CA ILE A 121 -4.27 -4.73 -10.00
C ILE A 121 -4.54 -4.43 -8.51
N GLY A 122 -5.70 -4.83 -7.99
CA GLY A 122 -6.10 -4.69 -6.59
C GLY A 122 -5.37 -5.65 -5.65
N VAL A 123 -4.04 -5.63 -5.64
CA VAL A 123 -3.14 -6.50 -4.87
C VAL A 123 -2.28 -5.72 -3.91
N GLY A 124 -1.66 -6.39 -2.97
CA GLY A 124 -0.72 -5.83 -2.01
C GLY A 124 -1.22 -5.82 -0.56
N TRP A 125 -2.44 -6.24 -0.30
CA TRP A 125 -3.04 -6.27 1.04
C TRP A 125 -2.83 -7.59 1.78
N THR A 126 -2.40 -8.66 1.09
CA THR A 126 -2.04 -9.96 1.65
C THR A 126 -0.54 -10.20 1.50
N LEU A 127 0.08 -10.88 2.47
CA LEU A 127 1.51 -11.22 2.42
C LEU A 127 1.72 -12.60 1.77
N ASP A 128 1.44 -12.68 0.49
CA ASP A 128 1.80 -13.78 -0.40
C ASP A 128 2.64 -13.27 -1.57
N GLY A 129 3.23 -14.20 -2.35
CA GLY A 129 4.17 -13.83 -3.40
C GLY A 129 3.59 -12.91 -4.47
N VAL A 130 2.36 -13.17 -4.91
CA VAL A 130 1.67 -12.38 -5.96
C VAL A 130 1.31 -10.99 -5.44
N ASN A 131 0.67 -10.93 -4.26
CA ASN A 131 0.30 -9.67 -3.63
C ASN A 131 1.53 -8.82 -3.27
N PHE A 132 2.59 -9.45 -2.77
CA PHE A 132 3.82 -8.74 -2.41
C PHE A 132 4.49 -8.11 -3.64
N ILE A 133 4.67 -8.87 -4.72
CA ILE A 133 5.26 -8.36 -5.98
C ILE A 133 4.36 -7.27 -6.58
N GLY A 134 3.05 -7.52 -6.66
CA GLY A 134 2.10 -6.56 -7.19
C GLY A 134 2.05 -5.26 -6.36
N GLY A 135 2.06 -5.37 -5.04
CA GLY A 135 2.13 -4.23 -4.12
C GLY A 135 3.42 -3.41 -4.29
N LEU A 136 4.57 -4.09 -4.43
CA LEU A 136 5.85 -3.42 -4.73
C LEU A 136 5.81 -2.67 -6.06
N LEU A 137 5.31 -3.27 -7.12
CA LEU A 137 5.23 -2.64 -8.44
C LEU A 137 4.31 -1.42 -8.42
N ARG A 138 3.14 -1.55 -7.78
CA ARG A 138 2.17 -0.46 -7.61
C ARG A 138 2.73 0.72 -6.83
N MET A 139 3.64 0.49 -5.90
CA MET A 139 4.28 1.53 -5.12
C MET A 139 5.54 2.07 -5.81
N LEU A 140 6.46 1.20 -6.24
CA LEU A 140 7.77 1.61 -6.77
C LEU A 140 7.66 2.39 -8.08
N PHE A 141 6.72 2.02 -8.96
CA PHE A 141 6.54 2.72 -10.23
C PHE A 141 6.16 4.19 -10.04
N PRO A 142 5.03 4.55 -9.39
CA PRO A 142 4.66 5.95 -9.20
C PRO A 142 5.64 6.71 -8.30
N PHE A 143 6.24 6.05 -7.31
CA PHE A 143 7.25 6.65 -6.44
C PHE A 143 8.50 7.06 -7.25
N SER A 144 9.04 6.16 -8.07
CA SER A 144 10.20 6.43 -8.91
C SER A 144 9.90 7.44 -10.02
N MET A 145 8.70 7.38 -10.61
CA MET A 145 8.20 8.35 -11.59
C MET A 145 8.10 9.74 -10.97
N GLY A 146 7.52 9.86 -9.77
CA GLY A 146 7.43 11.12 -9.04
C GLY A 146 8.79 11.75 -8.78
N MET A 147 9.79 10.94 -8.44
CA MET A 147 11.17 11.39 -8.27
C MET A 147 11.81 11.86 -9.58
N LEU A 148 11.62 11.12 -10.67
CA LEU A 148 12.10 11.51 -11.98
C LEU A 148 11.48 12.83 -12.42
N LEU A 149 10.17 12.99 -12.21
CA LEU A 149 9.46 14.23 -12.45
C LEU A 149 10.02 15.39 -11.60
N SER A 150 10.21 15.18 -10.31
CA SER A 150 10.73 16.23 -9.41
C SER A 150 12.14 16.72 -9.78
N ARG A 151 12.96 15.85 -10.39
CA ARG A 151 14.32 16.22 -10.85
C ARG A 151 14.32 17.00 -12.17
N ASN A 152 13.37 16.73 -13.05
CA ASN A 152 13.37 17.25 -14.42
C ASN A 152 12.30 18.32 -14.66
N PHE A 153 11.25 18.36 -13.83
CA PHE A 153 10.13 19.25 -14.02
C PHE A 153 10.34 20.57 -13.30
N LYS A 154 10.27 21.67 -14.04
CA LYS A 154 10.23 23.01 -13.46
C LYS A 154 8.78 23.38 -13.19
N PRO A 155 8.42 23.76 -11.95
CA PRO A 155 7.04 24.12 -11.64
C PRO A 155 6.59 25.30 -12.49
N MET A 156 5.50 25.11 -13.23
CA MET A 156 4.84 26.16 -14.01
C MET A 156 3.67 26.72 -13.20
N LYS A 157 3.53 28.05 -13.20
CA LYS A 157 2.34 28.70 -12.61
C LYS A 157 1.20 28.63 -13.63
N LEU A 158 0.36 27.62 -13.52
CA LEU A 158 -0.86 27.50 -14.32
C LEU A 158 -2.01 28.20 -13.60
N ARG A 159 -2.59 29.24 -14.22
CA ARG A 159 -3.84 29.83 -13.74
C ARG A 159 -4.95 28.79 -13.87
N GLY A 160 -5.67 28.53 -12.78
CA GLY A 160 -6.76 27.54 -12.77
C GLY A 160 -6.30 26.07 -12.61
N ALA A 161 -5.03 25.80 -12.25
CA ALA A 161 -4.53 24.43 -12.04
C ALA A 161 -5.43 23.60 -11.11
N PHE A 162 -5.95 24.20 -10.05
CA PHE A 162 -6.89 23.56 -9.14
C PHE A 162 -8.13 23.03 -9.89
N TRP A 163 -8.78 23.87 -10.70
CA TRP A 163 -9.98 23.48 -11.44
C TRP A 163 -9.68 22.42 -12.50
N ILE A 164 -8.54 22.52 -13.18
CA ILE A 164 -8.12 21.52 -14.17
C ILE A 164 -7.93 20.16 -13.49
N CYS A 165 -7.18 20.11 -12.39
CA CYS A 165 -6.99 18.86 -11.63
C CYS A 165 -8.31 18.30 -11.10
N THR A 166 -9.19 19.17 -10.58
CA THR A 166 -10.51 18.75 -10.09
C THR A 166 -11.37 18.14 -11.21
N LEU A 167 -11.42 18.78 -12.38
CA LEU A 167 -12.18 18.27 -13.53
C LEU A 167 -11.62 16.94 -14.03
N VAL A 168 -10.28 16.81 -14.11
CA VAL A 168 -9.62 15.54 -14.49
C VAL A 168 -9.97 14.45 -13.48
N MET A 169 -9.91 14.73 -12.19
CA MET A 169 -10.27 13.76 -11.14
C MET A 169 -11.74 13.36 -11.25
N ILE A 170 -12.66 14.30 -11.42
CA ILE A 170 -14.08 14.01 -11.61
C ILE A 170 -14.27 13.12 -12.84
N ALA A 171 -13.65 13.45 -13.97
CA ALA A 171 -13.74 12.66 -15.19
C ALA A 171 -13.23 11.24 -14.99
N LEU A 172 -12.11 11.04 -14.29
CA LEU A 172 -11.55 9.72 -13.99
C LEU A 172 -12.48 8.89 -13.08
N PHE A 173 -13.12 9.50 -12.10
CA PHE A 173 -14.06 8.82 -11.20
C PHE A 173 -15.47 8.62 -11.82
N ALA A 174 -15.81 9.37 -12.86
CA ALA A 174 -17.08 9.23 -13.56
C ALA A 174 -17.07 8.10 -14.61
N VAL A 175 -15.92 7.52 -14.93
CA VAL A 175 -15.84 6.37 -15.84
C VAL A 175 -16.39 5.14 -15.12
N PRO A 176 -17.50 4.54 -15.62
CA PRO A 176 -18.03 3.31 -15.04
C PRO A 176 -17.05 2.16 -15.25
N TYR A 177 -16.96 1.29 -14.25
CA TYR A 177 -16.16 0.06 -14.33
C TYR A 177 -16.79 -0.94 -15.28
#